data_ad5f5264854b4be5df06ae36e97b803d
#
_entry.id   ad5f5264854b4be5df06ae36e97b803d
#
_cell.length_a   1.000
_cell.length_b   1.000
_cell.length_c   1.000
_cell.angle_alpha   90.00
_cell.angle_beta   90.00
_cell.angle_gamma   90.00
#
_symmetry.space_group_name_H-M   'P 1'
#
loop_
_entity.id
_entity.type
_entity.pdbx_description
1 polymer ?
#
loop_
_entity_poly.entity_id
_entity_poly.type
_entity_poly.pdbx_seq_one_letter_code
_entity_poly.pdbx_strand_id
1 'polypeptide(L)'
;KNMAVTAYGVYYNFNFGPNYLRATGIMNTGTANPAAPAADKVLEGPGNARVLLGTGSIAYVQAGFLLPKFKNNKVRIQPIASLAYKQFDALKAAGSFWDAGCNFYIDAHNAKITAQYSSRPLYDAATKELKDRKGEMLLQFQVML
;
A
#
# COMPACT_ATOMS: atom_id res chain seq x y z
N LYS A 1 -18.36 -7.44 -26.24
CA LYS A 1 -18.38 -6.86 -24.86
C LYS A 1 -17.07 -7.25 -24.21
N ASN A 2 -16.10 -6.36 -24.20
CA ASN A 2 -14.77 -6.69 -23.68
C ASN A 2 -14.71 -6.31 -22.22
N MET A 3 -14.95 -7.27 -21.35
CA MET A 3 -14.63 -7.22 -19.91
C MET A 3 -13.30 -7.93 -19.69
N ALA A 4 -12.52 -7.50 -18.73
CA ALA A 4 -11.33 -8.21 -18.29
C ALA A 4 -11.22 -8.18 -16.77
N VAL A 5 -10.80 -9.31 -16.20
CA VAL A 5 -10.46 -9.44 -14.78
C VAL A 5 -8.96 -9.60 -14.68
N THR A 6 -8.34 -8.85 -13.80
CA THR A 6 -6.94 -9.03 -13.41
C THR A 6 -6.92 -9.39 -11.93
N ALA A 7 -6.25 -10.49 -11.59
CA ALA A 7 -6.03 -10.89 -10.21
C ALA A 7 -4.56 -11.27 -10.02
N TYR A 8 -3.99 -10.88 -8.91
CA TYR A 8 -2.62 -11.18 -8.53
C TYR A 8 -2.57 -11.47 -7.04
N GLY A 9 -1.81 -12.49 -6.68
CA GLY A 9 -1.58 -12.84 -5.27
C GLY A 9 -0.15 -13.31 -5.07
N VAL A 10 0.45 -12.94 -3.95
CA VAL A 10 1.81 -13.34 -3.60
C VAL A 10 1.96 -13.47 -2.09
N TYR A 11 2.78 -14.41 -1.70
CA TYR A 11 3.20 -14.62 -0.32
C TYR A 11 4.72 -14.57 -0.23
N TYR A 12 5.21 -13.78 0.70
CA TYR A 12 6.63 -13.66 1.02
C TYR A 12 6.87 -14.05 2.46
N ASN A 13 7.99 -14.73 2.69
CA ASN A 13 8.53 -14.94 4.03
C ASN A 13 10.01 -14.52 3.99
N PHE A 14 10.37 -13.58 4.86
CA PHE A 14 11.70 -13.00 4.90
C PHE A 14 12.35 -13.20 6.26
N ASN A 15 13.64 -13.48 6.23
CA ASN A 15 14.48 -13.50 7.41
C ASN A 15 15.71 -12.61 7.18
N PHE A 16 15.69 -11.44 7.75
CA PHE A 16 16.79 -10.46 7.71
C PHE A 16 17.52 -10.36 9.05
N GLY A 17 17.30 -11.29 9.93
CA GLY A 17 17.78 -11.27 11.31
C GLY A 17 16.70 -10.83 12.31
N PRO A 18 16.98 -10.97 13.62
CA PRO A 18 15.99 -10.71 14.66
C PRO A 18 15.54 -9.25 14.69
N ASN A 19 14.24 -9.05 14.81
CA ASN A 19 13.60 -7.73 14.92
C ASN A 19 13.93 -6.73 13.79
N TYR A 20 14.31 -7.23 12.61
CA TYR A 20 14.55 -6.36 11.47
C TYR A 20 13.24 -5.77 10.97
N LEU A 21 13.19 -4.45 10.81
CA LEU A 21 12.05 -3.71 10.27
C LEU A 21 12.52 -2.54 9.43
N ARG A 22 11.92 -2.38 8.26
CA ARG A 22 12.12 -1.24 7.37
C ARG A 22 10.81 -0.54 7.05
N ALA A 23 10.82 0.78 7.05
CA ALA A 23 9.71 1.58 6.59
C ALA A 23 10.21 2.70 5.69
N THR A 24 9.34 3.16 4.78
CA THR A 24 9.53 4.42 4.08
C THR A 24 8.33 5.32 4.34
N GLY A 25 8.59 6.58 4.65
CA GLY A 25 7.60 7.65 4.57
C GLY A 25 7.60 8.26 3.16
N ILE A 26 6.53 8.96 2.83
CA ILE A 26 6.41 9.68 1.56
C ILE A 26 7.57 10.68 1.35
N MET A 27 8.16 11.15 2.42
CA MET A 27 9.26 12.11 2.39
C MET A 27 10.55 11.56 3.01
N ASN A 28 10.57 10.29 3.35
CA ASN A 28 11.70 9.61 3.99
C ASN A 28 12.42 10.46 5.08
N THR A 29 11.68 11.31 5.70
CA THR A 29 12.13 12.11 6.82
C THR A 29 12.00 11.30 8.09
N GLY A 30 12.40 10.06 8.04
CA GLY A 30 12.67 9.31 9.25
C GLY A 30 13.87 9.93 9.97
N THR A 31 13.72 11.12 10.48
CA THR A 31 14.53 11.62 11.56
C THR A 31 14.10 10.89 12.80
N ALA A 32 14.32 9.62 12.76
CA ALA A 32 14.31 8.77 13.90
C ALA A 32 15.22 9.37 14.95
N ASN A 33 14.80 9.32 16.20
CA ASN A 33 15.69 9.55 17.31
C ASN A 33 16.96 8.69 17.10
N PRO A 34 18.14 9.28 16.86
CA PRO A 34 19.35 8.52 16.56
C PRO A 34 19.76 7.58 17.70
N ALA A 35 19.28 7.82 18.92
CA ALA A 35 19.53 6.98 20.08
C ALA A 35 18.56 5.79 20.20
N ALA A 36 17.44 5.77 19.46
CA ALA A 36 16.49 4.67 19.56
C ALA A 36 17.00 3.41 18.84
N PRO A 37 16.62 2.21 19.30
CA PRO A 37 16.85 0.97 18.56
C PRO A 37 16.32 1.06 17.12
N ALA A 38 16.92 0.34 16.18
CA ALA A 38 16.61 0.46 14.76
C ALA A 38 15.11 0.23 14.44
N ALA A 39 14.46 -0.70 15.13
CA ALA A 39 13.02 -0.95 14.96
C ALA A 39 12.16 0.23 15.46
N ASP A 40 12.56 0.90 16.53
CA ASP A 40 11.82 2.03 17.10
C ASP A 40 11.92 3.26 16.21
N LYS A 41 13.09 3.49 15.61
CA LYS A 41 13.32 4.56 14.63
C LYS A 41 12.34 4.54 13.47
N VAL A 42 11.91 3.37 13.04
CA VAL A 42 10.96 3.19 11.95
C VAL A 42 9.55 3.67 12.33
N LEU A 43 9.17 3.57 13.60
CA LEU A 43 7.83 3.87 14.08
C LEU A 43 7.68 5.30 14.62
N GLU A 44 8.78 5.97 14.95
CA GLU A 44 8.78 7.33 15.52
C GLU A 44 8.63 8.46 14.50
N GLY A 45 8.70 8.16 13.20
CA GLY A 45 8.58 9.18 12.15
C GLY A 45 7.22 9.89 12.12
N PRO A 46 7.16 11.14 11.65
CA PRO A 46 5.92 11.87 11.54
C PRO A 46 4.92 11.11 10.64
N GLY A 47 3.77 10.77 11.23
CA GLY A 47 2.73 10.01 10.55
C GLY A 47 3.01 8.51 10.46
N ASN A 48 3.93 8.01 11.27
CA ASN A 48 4.21 6.57 11.38
C ASN A 48 4.50 5.97 10.01
N ALA A 49 5.77 5.98 9.63
CA ALA A 49 6.21 5.59 8.29
C ALA A 49 5.57 4.27 7.81
N ARG A 50 5.35 4.14 6.51
CA ARG A 50 4.83 2.89 5.95
C ARG A 50 5.80 1.75 6.22
N VAL A 51 5.37 0.79 7.02
CA VAL A 51 6.13 -0.44 7.23
C VAL A 51 6.14 -1.24 5.94
N LEU A 52 7.31 -1.36 5.32
CA LEU A 52 7.48 -2.03 4.03
C LEU A 52 7.85 -3.49 4.18
N LEU A 53 8.90 -3.74 4.95
CA LEU A 53 9.62 -4.99 4.96
C LEU A 53 10.14 -5.27 6.37
N GLY A 54 10.20 -6.53 6.75
CA GLY A 54 10.74 -6.97 8.02
C GLY A 54 10.96 -8.48 8.03
N THR A 55 11.58 -8.99 9.08
CA THR A 55 11.58 -10.42 9.33
C THR A 55 10.18 -10.86 9.69
N GLY A 56 9.65 -11.83 8.94
CA GLY A 56 8.27 -12.29 9.04
C GLY A 56 7.61 -12.51 7.69
N SER A 57 6.29 -12.43 7.62
CA SER A 57 5.53 -12.78 6.43
C SER A 57 4.68 -11.64 5.90
N ILE A 58 4.49 -11.65 4.58
CA ILE A 58 3.59 -10.74 3.85
C ILE A 58 2.73 -11.58 2.92
N ALA A 59 1.41 -11.46 3.06
CA ALA A 59 0.46 -11.93 2.07
C ALA A 59 -0.14 -10.72 1.35
N TYR A 60 -0.09 -10.72 0.02
CA TYR A 60 -0.61 -9.64 -0.81
C TYR A 60 -1.56 -10.19 -1.86
N VAL A 61 -2.70 -9.52 -2.02
CA VAL A 61 -3.66 -9.78 -3.11
C VAL A 61 -4.08 -8.48 -3.74
N GLN A 62 -4.31 -8.52 -5.05
CA GLN A 62 -4.82 -7.40 -5.83
C GLN A 62 -5.80 -7.91 -6.86
N ALA A 63 -6.87 -7.16 -7.09
CA ALA A 63 -7.85 -7.44 -8.13
C ALA A 63 -8.24 -6.15 -8.87
N GLY A 64 -8.57 -6.29 -10.14
CA GLY A 64 -9.10 -5.23 -10.98
C GLY A 64 -10.11 -5.79 -11.98
N PHE A 65 -11.18 -5.06 -12.20
CA PHE A 65 -12.24 -5.44 -13.12
C PHE A 65 -12.46 -4.35 -14.17
N LEU A 66 -12.03 -4.59 -15.39
CA LEU A 66 -12.24 -3.66 -16.49
C LEU A 66 -13.68 -3.76 -17.00
N LEU A 67 -14.46 -2.71 -16.77
CA LEU A 67 -15.85 -2.63 -17.20
C LEU A 67 -15.97 -2.58 -18.73
N PRO A 68 -17.09 -3.07 -19.29
CA PRO A 68 -17.36 -2.95 -20.71
C PRO A 68 -17.47 -1.48 -21.11
N LYS A 69 -17.15 -1.15 -22.35
CA LYS A 69 -17.40 0.19 -22.90
C LYS A 69 -18.88 0.51 -22.86
N PHE A 70 -19.24 1.61 -22.25
CA PHE A 70 -20.59 2.15 -22.34
C PHE A 70 -20.82 2.71 -23.74
N LYS A 71 -22.04 2.53 -24.26
CA LYS A 71 -22.44 3.04 -25.56
C LYS A 71 -22.23 4.56 -25.59
N ASN A 72 -21.47 5.07 -26.55
CA ASN A 72 -21.07 6.47 -26.71
C ASN A 72 -20.01 7.03 -25.75
N ASN A 73 -19.37 6.22 -24.90
CA ASN A 73 -18.32 6.70 -24.02
C ASN A 73 -16.95 6.18 -24.48
N LYS A 74 -15.98 7.06 -24.66
CA LYS A 74 -14.58 6.71 -24.96
C LYS A 74 -13.84 6.21 -23.73
N VAL A 75 -14.27 6.64 -22.54
CA VAL A 75 -13.65 6.30 -21.27
C VAL A 75 -14.00 4.88 -20.86
N ARG A 76 -13.00 4.10 -20.45
CA ARG A 76 -13.19 2.80 -19.79
C ARG A 76 -12.85 2.93 -18.31
N ILE A 77 -13.63 2.27 -17.48
CA ILE A 77 -13.49 2.30 -16.00
C ILE A 77 -13.02 0.94 -15.54
N GLN A 78 -12.05 0.95 -14.65
CA GLN A 78 -11.54 -0.24 -13.98
C GLN A 78 -11.49 -0.01 -12.47
N PRO A 79 -12.47 -0.45 -11.68
CA PRO A 79 -12.30 -0.57 -10.24
C PRO A 79 -11.15 -1.51 -9.93
N ILE A 80 -10.37 -1.13 -8.92
CA ILE A 80 -9.21 -1.85 -8.42
C ILE A 80 -9.26 -1.91 -6.90
N ALA A 81 -8.77 -3.00 -6.32
CA ALA A 81 -8.58 -3.13 -4.89
C ALA A 81 -7.35 -3.97 -4.59
N SER A 82 -6.66 -3.68 -3.51
CA SER A 82 -5.57 -4.49 -2.99
C SER A 82 -5.61 -4.63 -1.48
N LEU A 83 -5.04 -5.70 -0.98
CA LEU A 83 -4.86 -5.98 0.43
C LEU A 83 -3.48 -6.59 0.66
N ALA A 84 -2.71 -5.99 1.56
CA ALA A 84 -1.48 -6.57 2.09
C ALA A 84 -1.65 -6.85 3.58
N TYR A 85 -1.50 -8.10 3.97
CA TYR A 85 -1.44 -8.52 5.36
C TYR A 85 0.02 -8.79 5.73
N LYS A 86 0.54 -8.08 6.72
CA LYS A 86 1.94 -8.13 7.13
C LYS A 86 2.05 -8.52 8.60
N GLN A 87 2.84 -9.54 8.85
CA GLN A 87 3.16 -10.01 10.19
C GLN A 87 4.68 -10.03 10.35
N PHE A 88 5.21 -9.14 11.17
CA PHE A 88 6.65 -9.00 11.40
C PHE A 88 6.99 -9.25 12.86
N ASP A 89 8.12 -9.90 13.09
CA ASP A 89 8.61 -10.27 14.44
C ASP A 89 8.87 -9.01 15.31
N ALA A 90 9.24 -7.90 14.69
CA ALA A 90 9.46 -6.63 15.38
C ALA A 90 8.17 -5.94 15.86
N LEU A 91 6.98 -6.43 15.45
CA LEU A 91 5.68 -5.87 15.79
C LEU A 91 4.86 -6.88 16.58
N LYS A 92 4.16 -6.42 17.61
CA LYS A 92 3.28 -7.28 18.41
C LYS A 92 1.97 -7.63 17.71
N ALA A 93 1.57 -6.83 16.72
CA ALA A 93 0.32 -7.04 15.99
C ALA A 93 0.57 -7.04 14.49
N ALA A 94 -0.09 -7.95 13.78
CA ALA A 94 -0.12 -7.95 12.34
C ALA A 94 -0.89 -6.75 11.79
N GLY A 95 -0.48 -6.23 10.66
CA GLY A 95 -1.11 -5.06 10.02
C GLY A 95 -1.72 -5.38 8.67
N SER A 96 -2.94 -4.90 8.46
CA SER A 96 -3.60 -4.93 7.15
C SER A 96 -3.49 -3.57 6.48
N PHE A 97 -2.95 -3.54 5.27
CA PHE A 97 -2.87 -2.37 4.38
C PHE A 97 -3.82 -2.64 3.23
N TRP A 98 -4.72 -1.74 2.93
CA TRP A 98 -5.63 -1.94 1.83
C TRP A 98 -5.81 -0.66 1.02
N ASP A 99 -6.05 -0.85 -0.25
CA ASP A 99 -6.29 0.19 -1.22
C ASP A 99 -7.57 -0.14 -2.00
N ALA A 100 -8.34 0.89 -2.33
CA ALA A 100 -9.48 0.78 -3.22
C ALA A 100 -9.54 2.01 -4.12
N GLY A 101 -9.83 1.81 -5.40
CA GLY A 101 -9.83 2.92 -6.34
C GLY A 101 -10.41 2.58 -7.71
N CYS A 102 -10.28 3.53 -8.61
CA CYS A 102 -10.68 3.38 -10.00
C CYS A 102 -9.65 3.96 -10.95
N ASN A 103 -9.37 3.23 -12.02
CA ASN A 103 -8.69 3.73 -13.19
C ASN A 103 -9.70 4.18 -14.24
N PHE A 104 -9.53 5.35 -14.79
CA PHE A 104 -10.29 5.91 -15.88
C PHE A 104 -9.38 6.01 -17.11
N TYR A 105 -9.54 5.12 -18.07
CA TYR A 105 -8.78 5.12 -19.31
C TYR A 105 -9.47 6.04 -20.31
N ILE A 106 -8.87 7.18 -20.60
CA ILE A 106 -9.41 8.20 -21.52
C ILE A 106 -9.04 7.85 -22.96
N ASP A 107 -7.77 7.49 -23.19
CA ASP A 107 -7.26 7.02 -24.47
C ASP A 107 -6.43 5.76 -24.28
N ALA A 108 -7.10 4.64 -24.13
CA ALA A 108 -6.51 3.32 -23.87
C ALA A 108 -5.42 3.41 -22.77
N HIS A 109 -4.16 3.14 -23.11
CA HIS A 109 -3.04 3.26 -22.20
C HIS A 109 -2.31 4.61 -22.28
N ASN A 110 -2.62 5.44 -23.30
CA ASN A 110 -1.92 6.69 -23.52
C ASN A 110 -2.34 7.78 -22.53
N ALA A 111 -3.61 7.77 -22.10
CA ALA A 111 -4.09 8.73 -21.09
C ALA A 111 -4.96 8.02 -20.06
N LYS A 112 -4.55 8.11 -18.80
CA LYS A 112 -5.22 7.46 -17.67
C LYS A 112 -5.25 8.39 -16.46
N ILE A 113 -6.39 8.39 -15.75
CA ILE A 113 -6.55 8.98 -14.42
C ILE A 113 -6.76 7.83 -13.44
N THR A 114 -6.04 7.86 -12.33
CA THR A 114 -6.25 6.93 -11.21
C THR A 114 -6.67 7.74 -9.99
N ALA A 115 -7.79 7.38 -9.39
CA ALA A 115 -8.23 7.86 -8.09
C ALA A 115 -8.23 6.68 -7.12
N GLN A 116 -7.52 6.79 -6.00
CA GLN A 116 -7.33 5.70 -5.06
C GLN A 116 -7.38 6.22 -3.62
N TYR A 117 -8.02 5.46 -2.77
CA TYR A 117 -7.94 5.62 -1.32
C TYR A 117 -7.15 4.46 -0.74
N SER A 118 -6.19 4.78 0.13
CA SER A 118 -5.33 3.83 0.83
C SER A 118 -5.54 3.93 2.33
N SER A 119 -5.57 2.81 3.02
CA SER A 119 -5.62 2.77 4.49
C SER A 119 -4.49 1.90 5.02
N ARG A 120 -3.76 2.43 5.99
CA ARG A 120 -2.62 1.75 6.61
C ARG A 120 -2.69 1.78 8.13
N PRO A 121 -2.17 0.75 8.81
CA PRO A 121 -2.06 0.74 10.27
C PRO A 121 -0.96 1.69 10.73
N LEU A 122 -1.18 2.29 11.90
CA LEU A 122 -0.19 3.02 12.68
C LEU A 122 0.14 2.21 13.93
N TYR A 123 1.42 2.10 14.23
CA TYR A 123 1.91 1.37 15.39
C TYR A 123 2.46 2.36 16.44
N ASP A 124 2.27 2.03 17.69
CA ASP A 124 2.91 2.71 18.79
C ASP A 124 4.41 2.35 18.84
N ALA A 125 5.27 3.35 18.92
CA ALA A 125 6.72 3.13 18.90
C ALA A 125 7.25 2.40 20.14
N ALA A 126 6.63 2.61 21.31
CA ALA A 126 7.06 2.00 22.56
C ALA A 126 6.50 0.59 22.72
N THR A 127 5.19 0.40 22.48
CA THR A 127 4.51 -0.88 22.73
C THR A 127 4.56 -1.83 21.53
N LYS A 128 4.82 -1.32 20.30
CA LYS A 128 4.78 -2.06 19.01
C LYS A 128 3.39 -2.63 18.69
N GLU A 129 2.39 -2.14 19.36
CA GLU A 129 0.99 -2.52 19.15
C GLU A 129 0.33 -1.62 18.11
N LEU A 130 -0.76 -2.11 17.53
CA LEU A 130 -1.58 -1.31 16.63
C LEU A 130 -2.26 -0.20 17.44
N LYS A 131 -2.00 1.07 17.07
CA LYS A 131 -2.56 2.24 17.73
C LYS A 131 -3.75 2.82 17.01
N ASP A 132 -3.64 2.97 15.69
CA ASP A 132 -4.63 3.67 14.86
C ASP A 132 -4.48 3.28 13.39
N ARG A 133 -5.26 3.90 12.52
CA ARG A 133 -5.16 3.78 11.07
C ARG A 133 -5.12 5.16 10.41
N LYS A 134 -4.32 5.28 9.36
CA LYS A 134 -4.25 6.50 8.56
C LYS A 134 -4.77 6.25 7.15
N GLY A 135 -5.66 7.14 6.68
CA GLY A 135 -6.14 7.16 5.31
C GLY A 135 -5.35 8.15 4.46
N GLU A 136 -5.19 7.83 3.18
CA GLU A 136 -4.56 8.68 2.16
C GLU A 136 -5.37 8.62 0.88
N MET A 137 -5.55 9.78 0.22
CA MET A 137 -6.12 9.84 -1.12
C MET A 137 -5.02 10.12 -2.14
N LEU A 138 -5.02 9.37 -3.23
CA LEU A 138 -4.12 9.54 -4.36
C LEU A 138 -4.95 9.87 -5.60
N LEU A 139 -4.58 10.95 -6.28
CA LEU A 139 -5.04 11.26 -7.62
C LEU A 139 -3.82 11.34 -8.54
N GLN A 140 -3.77 10.48 -9.54
CA GLN A 140 -2.66 10.39 -10.47
C GLN A 140 -3.14 10.57 -11.90
N PHE A 141 -2.43 11.41 -12.66
CA PHE A 141 -2.59 11.58 -14.09
C PHE A 141 -1.39 10.96 -14.79
N GLN A 142 -1.65 10.14 -15.79
CA GLN A 142 -0.62 9.54 -16.62
C GLN A 142 -0.92 9.84 -18.09
N VAL A 143 0.07 10.39 -18.77
CA VAL A 143 0.06 10.62 -20.22
C VAL A 143 1.34 10.01 -20.80
N MET A 144 1.21 9.24 -21.85
CA MET A 144 2.32 8.72 -22.64
C MET A 144 2.29 9.43 -23.99
N LEU A 145 3.40 10.06 -24.34
CA LEU A 145 3.63 10.77 -25.62
C LEU A 145 4.38 9.86 -26.60
#